data_8b0cf6ec988e92bf64b3a1ed6fd5f6da
#
_entry.id   8b0cf6ec988e92bf64b3a1ed6fd5f6da
#
_cell.length_a   1.000
_cell.length_b   1.000
_cell.length_c   1.000
_cell.angle_alpha   90.00
_cell.angle_beta   90.00
_cell.angle_gamma   90.00
#
_symmetry.space_group_name_H-M   'P 1'
#
loop_
_entity.id
_entity.type
_entity.pdbx_description
1 polymer ?
#
loop_
_entity_poly.entity_id
_entity_poly.type
_entity_poly.pdbx_seq_one_letter_code
_entity_poly.pdbx_strand_id
1 'polypeptide(L)'
;MILAWAEYAWDDYLYWQVTDKKTLKRINTLIQDIKRHPFTGLGDPEPLKHNWSGYWSRRIDREHRLVYKADATVITIVQCRYHY
;
A
#
# COMPACT_ATOMS: atom_id res chain seq x y z
N MET A 1 -0.55 -7.06 15.33
CA MET A 1 -0.40 -5.85 14.50
C MET A 1 -1.73 -5.45 13.90
N ILE A 2 -2.01 -4.16 13.91
CA ILE A 2 -3.25 -3.61 13.37
C ILE A 2 -3.03 -3.19 11.92
N LEU A 3 -3.95 -3.55 11.04
CA LEU A 3 -4.00 -3.03 9.68
C LEU A 3 -5.10 -1.98 9.62
N ALA A 4 -4.72 -0.75 9.34
CA ALA A 4 -5.64 0.37 9.26
C ALA A 4 -5.68 0.94 7.85
N TRP A 5 -6.80 1.53 7.47
CA TRP A 5 -7.01 2.11 6.16
C TRP A 5 -7.47 3.55 6.31
N ALA A 6 -6.80 4.45 5.61
CA ALA A 6 -7.37 5.77 5.39
C ALA A 6 -8.61 5.61 4.49
N GLU A 7 -9.55 6.53 4.58
CA GLU A 7 -10.80 6.44 3.84
C GLU A 7 -10.58 6.34 2.33
N TYR A 8 -9.68 7.16 1.77
CA TYR A 8 -9.33 7.09 0.36
C TYR A 8 -8.78 5.73 -0.06
N ALA A 9 -7.94 5.15 0.79
CA ALA A 9 -7.34 3.86 0.48
C ALA A 9 -8.39 2.76 0.49
N TRP A 10 -9.34 2.83 1.41
CA TRP A 10 -10.43 1.88 1.47
C TRP A 10 -11.31 1.97 0.23
N ASP A 11 -11.61 3.19 -0.23
CA ASP A 11 -12.35 3.41 -1.47
C ASP A 11 -11.59 2.84 -2.68
N ASP A 12 -10.28 3.03 -2.73
CA ASP A 12 -9.44 2.46 -3.78
C ASP A 12 -9.53 0.93 -3.78
N TYR A 13 -9.47 0.34 -2.60
CA TYR A 13 -9.52 -1.10 -2.43
C TYR A 13 -10.86 -1.65 -2.93
N LEU A 14 -11.95 -1.01 -2.57
CA LEU A 14 -13.29 -1.37 -3.05
C LEU A 14 -13.41 -1.23 -4.57
N TYR A 15 -12.80 -0.19 -5.14
CA TYR A 15 -12.75 -0.01 -6.60
C TYR A 15 -12.13 -1.23 -7.28
N TRP A 16 -10.99 -1.71 -6.79
CA TRP A 16 -10.32 -2.86 -7.36
C TRP A 16 -11.15 -4.13 -7.19
N GLN A 17 -11.87 -4.25 -6.09
CA GLN A 17 -12.70 -5.42 -5.81
C GLN A 17 -13.77 -5.64 -6.89
N VAL A 18 -14.31 -4.56 -7.46
CA VAL A 18 -15.32 -4.66 -8.52
C VAL A 18 -14.72 -4.53 -9.92
N THR A 19 -13.55 -3.94 -10.07
CA THR A 19 -13.01 -3.56 -11.37
C THR A 19 -11.94 -4.52 -11.88
N ASP A 20 -11.04 -4.98 -11.00
CA ASP A 20 -9.88 -5.76 -11.42
C ASP A 20 -9.37 -6.63 -10.27
N LYS A 21 -9.82 -7.87 -10.28
CA LYS A 21 -9.46 -8.83 -9.21
C LYS A 21 -7.98 -9.20 -9.22
N LYS A 22 -7.32 -9.11 -10.36
CA LYS A 22 -5.89 -9.39 -10.46
C LYS A 22 -5.10 -8.32 -9.70
N THR A 23 -5.47 -7.07 -9.87
CA THR A 23 -4.85 -5.96 -9.14
C THR A 23 -5.14 -6.07 -7.64
N LEU A 24 -6.37 -6.42 -7.28
CA LEU A 24 -6.73 -6.66 -5.89
C LEU A 24 -5.85 -7.72 -5.25
N LYS A 25 -5.63 -8.82 -5.96
CA LYS A 25 -4.79 -9.91 -5.48
C LYS A 25 -3.35 -9.45 -5.27
N ARG A 26 -2.83 -8.63 -6.18
CA ARG A 26 -1.49 -8.06 -6.05
C ARG A 26 -1.39 -7.18 -4.80
N ILE A 27 -2.40 -6.34 -4.57
CA ILE A 27 -2.45 -5.48 -3.37
C ILE A 27 -2.45 -6.33 -2.11
N ASN A 28 -3.25 -7.39 -2.07
CA ASN A 28 -3.30 -8.30 -0.93
C ASN A 28 -1.94 -8.95 -0.67
N THR A 29 -1.24 -9.34 -1.72
CA THR A 29 0.10 -9.93 -1.62
C THR A 29 1.09 -8.91 -1.05
N LEU A 30 1.04 -7.67 -1.51
CA LEU A 30 1.90 -6.61 -0.99
C LEU A 30 1.64 -6.36 0.49
N ILE A 31 0.38 -6.31 0.90
CA ILE A 31 0.03 -6.09 2.30
C ILE A 31 0.56 -7.21 3.19
N GLN A 32 0.45 -8.46 2.75
CA GLN A 32 1.00 -9.58 3.50
C GLN A 32 2.52 -9.49 3.63
N ASP A 33 3.18 -9.04 2.57
CA ASP A 33 4.63 -8.85 2.61
C ASP A 33 5.03 -7.69 3.54
N ILE A 34 4.28 -6.60 3.53
CA ILE A 34 4.52 -5.45 4.43
C ILE A 34 4.41 -5.89 5.89
N LYS A 35 3.46 -6.75 6.22
CA LYS A 35 3.30 -7.27 7.58
C LYS A 35 4.54 -8.00 8.06
N ARG A 36 5.24 -8.69 7.16
CA ARG A 36 6.45 -9.44 7.47
C ARG A 36 7.69 -8.57 7.40
N HIS A 37 7.75 -7.72 6.39
CA HIS A 37 8.92 -6.90 6.07
C HIS A 37 8.48 -5.50 5.69
N PRO A 38 8.25 -4.61 6.68
CA PRO A 38 7.68 -3.29 6.38
C PRO A 38 8.50 -2.43 5.43
N PHE A 39 9.81 -2.64 5.36
CA PHE A 39 10.71 -1.75 4.62
C PHE A 39 11.55 -2.44 3.56
N THR A 40 11.34 -3.74 3.36
CA THR A 40 12.04 -4.52 2.33
C THR A 40 11.05 -5.48 1.68
N GLY A 41 11.41 -6.07 0.54
CA GLY A 41 10.63 -7.13 -0.08
C GLY A 41 9.99 -6.75 -1.39
N LEU A 42 8.76 -7.22 -1.61
CA LEU A 42 8.08 -7.13 -2.89
C LEU A 42 7.68 -5.70 -3.25
N GLY A 43 7.66 -5.41 -4.55
CA GLY A 43 7.14 -4.16 -5.05
C GLY A 43 8.08 -2.98 -4.91
N ASP A 44 9.38 -3.24 -4.75
CA ASP A 44 10.38 -2.19 -4.70
C ASP A 44 10.06 -1.14 -3.63
N PRO A 45 10.08 -1.52 -2.34
CA PRO A 45 9.77 -0.58 -1.26
C PRO A 45 10.68 0.64 -1.29
N GLU A 46 10.07 1.81 -1.18
CA GLU A 46 10.79 3.08 -1.31
C GLU A 46 10.26 4.09 -0.29
N PRO A 47 11.15 4.71 0.51
CA PRO A 47 10.73 5.77 1.41
C PRO A 47 10.42 7.03 0.62
N LEU A 48 9.34 7.71 0.97
CA LEU A 48 8.92 8.93 0.29
C LEU A 48 9.50 10.15 0.99
N LYS A 49 9.49 11.28 0.27
CA LYS A 49 10.14 12.51 0.72
C LYS A 49 9.15 13.67 0.78
N HIS A 50 9.63 14.80 1.32
CA HIS A 50 8.88 16.05 1.38
C HIS A 50 7.56 15.87 2.14
N ASN A 51 6.44 16.20 1.53
CA ASN A 51 5.13 16.09 2.17
C ASN A 51 4.75 14.67 2.54
N TRP A 52 5.40 13.68 1.93
CA TRP A 52 5.17 12.27 2.20
C TRP A 52 6.23 11.66 3.11
N SER A 53 7.04 12.48 3.76
CA SER A 53 8.09 11.99 4.65
C SER A 53 7.50 11.11 5.74
N GLY A 54 8.11 9.94 5.97
CA GLY A 54 7.62 8.95 6.91
C GLY A 54 6.73 7.89 6.28
N TYR A 55 6.33 8.09 5.03
CA TYR A 55 5.54 7.12 4.27
C TYR A 55 6.44 6.34 3.32
N TRP A 56 5.96 5.18 2.90
CA TRP A 56 6.62 4.28 1.98
C TRP A 56 5.69 3.92 0.85
N SER A 57 6.25 3.55 -0.31
CA SER A 57 5.46 3.05 -1.42
C SER A 57 5.91 1.67 -1.86
N ARG A 58 4.98 0.91 -2.40
CA ARG A 58 5.25 -0.34 -3.10
C ARG A 58 4.57 -0.28 -4.47
N ARG A 59 5.20 -0.86 -5.48
CA ARG A 59 4.61 -0.94 -6.82
C ARG A 59 3.52 -1.98 -6.86
N ILE A 60 2.33 -1.56 -7.23
CA ILE A 60 1.24 -2.47 -7.58
C ILE A 60 1.45 -2.93 -9.02
N ASP A 61 1.62 -1.97 -9.93
CA ASP A 61 1.95 -2.17 -11.34
C ASP A 61 2.69 -0.93 -11.87
N ARG A 62 2.74 -0.75 -13.18
CA ARG A 62 3.44 0.39 -13.78
C ARG A 62 2.84 1.73 -13.43
N GLU A 63 1.55 1.76 -13.19
CA GLU A 63 0.78 2.99 -12.98
C GLU A 63 0.45 3.23 -11.51
N HIS A 64 0.18 2.17 -10.76
CA HIS A 64 -0.40 2.29 -9.43
C HIS A 64 0.61 1.96 -8.34
N ARG A 65 0.47 2.68 -7.22
CA ARG A 65 1.32 2.50 -6.03
C ARG A 65 0.46 2.29 -4.80
N LEU A 66 0.97 1.46 -3.91
CA LEU A 66 0.44 1.31 -2.57
C LEU A 66 1.29 2.17 -1.66
N VAL A 67 0.68 3.16 -1.02
CA VAL A 67 1.37 4.06 -0.11
C VAL A 67 0.92 3.75 1.30
N TYR A 68 1.88 3.61 2.20
CA TYR A 68 1.60 3.19 3.57
C TYR A 68 2.62 3.78 4.54
N LYS A 69 2.27 3.68 5.80
CA LYS A 69 3.18 3.99 6.89
C LYS A 69 3.09 2.86 7.91
N ALA A 70 4.20 2.51 8.52
CA ALA A 70 4.27 1.38 9.44
C ALA A 70 5.07 1.74 10.67
N ASP A 71 4.58 1.33 11.83
CA ASP A 71 5.33 1.35 13.07
C ASP A 71 5.23 -0.03 13.76
N ALA A 72 5.61 -0.13 15.02
CA ALA A 72 5.67 -1.40 15.71
C ALA A 72 4.30 -2.05 15.91
N THR A 73 3.21 -1.29 15.85
CA THR A 73 1.87 -1.79 16.16
C THR A 73 0.86 -1.66 15.03
N VAL A 74 1.03 -0.70 14.12
CA VAL A 74 0.04 -0.39 13.09
C VAL A 74 0.70 -0.25 11.73
N ILE A 75 0.05 -0.83 10.71
CA ILE A 75 0.31 -0.52 9.30
C ILE A 75 -0.90 0.27 8.82
N THR A 76 -0.69 1.47 8.30
CA THR A 76 -1.76 2.31 7.78
C THR A 76 -1.61 2.44 6.26
N ILE A 77 -2.59 1.95 5.52
CA ILE A 77 -2.65 2.10 4.06
C ILE A 77 -3.35 3.42 3.76
N VAL A 78 -2.68 4.31 3.04
CA VAL A 78 -3.24 5.63 2.73
C VAL A 78 -3.61 5.81 1.27
N GLN A 79 -3.12 4.94 0.40
CA GLN A 79 -3.43 4.98 -1.03
C GLN A 79 -3.11 3.62 -1.64
N CYS A 80 -3.95 3.14 -2.55
CA CYS A 80 -3.62 1.96 -3.34
C CYS A 80 -4.12 2.04 -4.77
N ARG A 81 -4.16 3.26 -5.30
CA ARG A 81 -4.52 3.55 -6.69
C ARG A 81 -3.78 4.81 -7.11
N TYR A 82 -3.44 4.90 -8.41
CA TYR A 82 -2.69 6.01 -8.97
C TYR A 82 -1.25 6.09 -8.45
N HIS A 83 -0.53 7.05 -8.97
CA HIS A 83 0.81 7.43 -8.51
C HIS A 83 0.67 8.62 -7.57
N TYR A 84 1.52 8.69 -6.60
CA TYR A 84 1.54 9.82 -5.66
C TYR A 84 2.19 11.05 -6.28
#